data_b06ec7390929582c25f63182fd5f5841
#
_entry.id   b06ec7390929582c25f63182fd5f5841
#
_cell.length_a   1.000
_cell.length_b   1.000
_cell.length_c   1.000
_cell.angle_alpha   90.00
_cell.angle_beta   90.00
_cell.angle_gamma   90.00
#
_symmetry.space_group_name_H-M   'P 1'
#
loop_
_entity.id
_entity.type
_entity.pdbx_description
1 polymer ?
#
loop_
_entity_poly.entity_id
_entity_poly.type
_entity_poly.pdbx_seq_one_letter_code
_entity_poly.pdbx_strand_id
1 'polypeptide(L)'
;MKTENRNERNGSAGASPDTEWDSIDRELDSSVCWQRSAHVLPHLRVVTELEEFLIPWVHVALVKSDRSFRVIEIHTSLGVSFTIAAAAPQKQLYGMLQLERVRCIYPIERVSVKASANQE
;
A
#
# COMPACT_ATOMS: atom_id res chain seq x y z
N MET A 1 -23.64 27.24 -5.23
CA MET A 1 -23.50 26.72 -4.91
C MET A 1 -23.27 26.09 -4.58
N LYS A 2 -22.89 26.07 -4.82
CA LYS A 2 -22.59 25.49 -4.50
C LYS A 2 -22.25 24.86 -4.25
N THR A 3 -21.87 25.06 -4.69
CA THR A 3 -21.54 24.41 -4.42
C THR A 3 -21.07 23.83 -4.19
N GLU A 4 -20.80 24.04 -4.57
CA GLU A 4 -20.46 23.48 -4.39
C GLU A 4 -20.20 22.87 -4.06
N ASN A 5 -20.09 23.16 -4.42
CA ASN A 5 -19.94 22.54 -4.10
C ASN A 5 -19.66 21.96 -3.99
N ARG A 6 -19.58 22.10 -4.24
CA ARG A 6 -19.35 21.62 -4.14
C ARG A 6 -19.02 21.03 -3.97
N ASN A 7 -18.75 21.29 -4.22
CA ASN A 7 -18.52 20.79 -4.05
C ASN A 7 -18.17 20.44 -3.91
N GLU A 8 -18.07 20.74 -4.14
CA GLU A 8 -17.82 20.52 -4.05
C GLU A 8 -17.55 20.04 -3.86
N ARG A 9 -17.53 20.15 -4.03
CA ARG A 9 -17.33 19.81 -3.77
C ARG A 9 -17.25 19.19 -3.63
N ASN A 10 -17.12 19.57 -3.84
CA ASN A 10 -17.06 19.07 -3.71
C ASN A 10 -17.02 18.50 -3.81
N GLY A 11 -17.06 18.60 -4.03
CA GLY A 11 -16.93 18.20 -4.29
C GLY A 11 -16.81 17.60 -4.46
N SER A 12 -16.88 17.61 -4.67
CA SER A 12 -16.68 17.19 -4.86
C SER A 12 -16.52 16.77 -5.13
N ALA A 13 -17.09 17.32 -5.13
CA ALA A 13 -16.66 16.74 -5.68
C ALA A 13 -15.72 16.12 -6.19
N GLY A 14 -15.50 15.73 -6.74
CA GLY A 14 -14.35 15.02 -7.23
C GLY A 14 -13.06 15.51 -6.65
N ALA A 15 -12.55 14.77 -5.72
CA ALA A 15 -11.26 15.09 -5.13
C ALA A 15 -10.17 14.92 -6.18
N SER A 16 -9.19 15.83 -6.19
CA SER A 16 -8.03 15.68 -7.03
C SER A 16 -7.15 14.55 -6.50
N PRO A 17 -6.30 13.95 -7.34
CA PRO A 17 -5.37 12.93 -6.84
C PRO A 17 -4.48 13.45 -5.72
N ASP A 18 -4.04 14.70 -5.78
CA ASP A 18 -3.20 15.28 -4.73
C ASP A 18 -3.94 15.32 -3.41
N THR A 19 -5.21 15.71 -3.42
CA THR A 19 -6.00 15.75 -2.21
C THR A 19 -6.16 14.35 -1.62
N GLU A 20 -6.32 13.35 -2.46
CA GLU A 20 -6.45 11.99 -2.00
C GLU A 20 -5.18 11.51 -1.32
N TRP A 21 -4.02 11.80 -1.90
CA TRP A 21 -2.75 11.43 -1.30
C TRP A 21 -2.52 12.13 0.02
N ASP A 22 -2.89 13.41 0.11
CA ASP A 22 -2.78 14.14 1.37
C ASP A 22 -3.63 13.49 2.45
N SER A 23 -4.85 13.07 2.11
CA SER A 23 -5.71 12.40 3.06
C SER A 23 -5.10 11.10 3.56
N ILE A 24 -4.49 10.32 2.65
CA ILE A 24 -3.82 9.08 3.03
C ILE A 24 -2.72 9.35 4.04
N ASP A 25 -1.89 10.35 3.75
CA ASP A 25 -0.76 10.65 4.63
C ASP A 25 -1.23 11.10 6.00
N ARG A 26 -2.30 11.86 6.06
CA ARG A 26 -2.83 12.34 7.35
C ARG A 26 -3.49 11.23 8.15
N GLU A 27 -3.98 10.21 7.48
CA GLU A 27 -4.72 9.14 8.13
C GLU A 27 -3.90 7.89 8.39
N LEU A 28 -2.61 7.92 8.12
CA LEU A 28 -1.76 6.77 8.39
C LEU A 28 -1.72 6.51 9.88
N ASP A 29 -2.09 5.30 10.25
CA ASP A 29 -2.16 4.89 11.64
C ASP A 29 -0.82 4.26 12.02
N SER A 30 -0.20 4.76 13.08
CA SER A 30 1.10 4.26 13.50
C SER A 30 1.04 2.82 14.04
N SER A 31 -0.15 2.28 14.25
CA SER A 31 -0.28 0.92 14.74
C SER A 31 -0.44 -0.11 13.61
N VAL A 32 -0.63 0.33 12.36
CA VAL A 32 -0.73 -0.56 11.22
C VAL A 32 0.20 -0.07 10.12
N CYS A 33 0.68 -1.01 9.32
CA CYS A 33 1.67 -0.70 8.29
C CYS A 33 1.06 -0.63 6.89
N TRP A 34 -0.26 -0.62 6.78
CA TRP A 34 -0.90 -0.63 5.47
C TRP A 34 -2.26 0.01 5.53
N GLN A 35 -2.77 0.36 4.36
CA GLN A 35 -4.07 1.00 4.24
C GLN A 35 -4.93 0.22 3.28
N ARG A 36 -6.14 -0.07 3.72
CA ARG A 36 -7.10 -0.86 2.97
C ARG A 36 -7.81 0.00 1.93
N SER A 37 -8.27 -0.65 0.86
CA SER A 37 -9.18 -0.04 -0.09
C SER A 37 -10.47 -0.85 -0.16
N ALA A 38 -11.59 -0.16 -0.33
CA ALA A 38 -12.87 -0.82 -0.53
C ALA A 38 -12.99 -1.42 -1.93
N HIS A 39 -12.10 -1.03 -2.84
CA HIS A 39 -12.16 -1.45 -4.24
C HIS A 39 -10.82 -2.04 -4.66
N VAL A 40 -10.86 -2.87 -5.71
CA VAL A 40 -9.65 -3.31 -6.39
C VAL A 40 -8.98 -2.06 -6.98
N LEU A 41 -7.68 -1.96 -6.77
CA LEU A 41 -6.91 -0.80 -7.20
C LEU A 41 -5.99 -1.18 -8.36
N PRO A 42 -5.69 -0.22 -9.26
CA PRO A 42 -4.75 -0.50 -10.35
C PRO A 42 -3.29 -0.52 -9.91
N HIS A 43 -2.96 0.11 -8.78
CA HIS A 43 -1.59 0.25 -8.32
C HIS A 43 -1.49 0.00 -6.84
N LEU A 44 -0.29 -0.44 -6.42
CA LEU A 44 0.07 -0.56 -5.02
C LEU A 44 1.20 0.42 -4.74
N ARG A 45 1.04 1.25 -3.72
CA ARG A 45 2.09 2.15 -3.27
C ARG A 45 2.87 1.48 -2.15
N VAL A 46 4.19 1.37 -2.31
CA VAL A 46 5.06 0.78 -1.30
C VAL A 46 6.07 1.82 -0.87
N VAL A 47 6.09 2.14 0.42
CA VAL A 47 7.00 3.12 0.99
C VAL A 47 8.04 2.38 1.81
N THR A 48 9.31 2.65 1.53
CA THR A 48 10.42 2.16 2.34
C THR A 48 11.05 3.34 3.05
N GLU A 49 12.08 3.08 3.85
CA GLU A 49 12.75 4.18 4.54
C GLU A 49 13.48 5.10 3.59
N LEU A 50 13.86 4.60 2.42
CA LEU A 50 14.67 5.36 1.48
C LEU A 50 13.90 5.82 0.26
N GLU A 51 12.86 5.11 -0.12
CA GLU A 51 12.22 5.34 -1.41
C GLU A 51 10.74 5.04 -1.32
N GLU A 52 10.03 5.43 -2.37
CA GLU A 52 8.62 5.16 -2.50
C GLU A 52 8.39 4.64 -3.91
N PHE A 53 7.57 3.58 -4.01
CA PHE A 53 7.31 2.92 -5.28
C PHE A 53 5.82 2.91 -5.55
N LEU A 54 5.46 3.04 -6.81
CA LEU A 54 4.08 2.88 -7.26
C LEU A 54 4.09 1.73 -8.26
N ILE A 55 3.55 0.59 -7.86
CA ILE A 55 3.65 -0.66 -8.62
C ILE A 55 2.29 -1.00 -9.20
N PRO A 56 2.15 -1.08 -10.53
CA PRO A 56 0.90 -1.59 -11.10
C PRO A 56 0.69 -3.04 -10.68
N TRP A 57 -0.53 -3.37 -10.27
CA TRP A 57 -0.81 -4.73 -9.81
C TRP A 57 -0.53 -5.78 -10.88
N VAL A 58 -0.66 -5.41 -12.17
CA VAL A 58 -0.37 -6.36 -13.26
C VAL A 58 1.09 -6.81 -13.23
N HIS A 59 1.98 -6.06 -12.57
CA HIS A 59 3.38 -6.42 -12.46
C HIS A 59 3.72 -7.14 -11.15
N VAL A 60 2.76 -7.37 -10.31
CA VAL A 60 2.96 -8.17 -9.10
C VAL A 60 2.88 -9.64 -9.51
N ALA A 61 4.00 -10.33 -9.42
CA ALA A 61 4.11 -11.70 -9.90
C ALA A 61 3.79 -12.72 -8.81
N LEU A 62 4.11 -12.40 -7.55
CA LEU A 62 3.95 -13.35 -6.47
C LEU A 62 3.88 -12.61 -5.14
N VAL A 63 2.95 -12.99 -4.31
CA VAL A 63 2.89 -12.55 -2.92
C VAL A 63 2.96 -13.79 -2.05
N LYS A 64 3.92 -13.86 -1.16
CA LYS A 64 4.05 -15.01 -0.29
C LYS A 64 4.35 -14.58 1.12
N SER A 65 4.10 -15.47 2.07
CA SER A 65 4.29 -15.20 3.49
C SER A 65 4.82 -16.46 4.17
N ASP A 66 5.55 -16.28 5.27
CA ASP A 66 5.85 -17.41 6.12
C ASP A 66 4.55 -17.83 6.85
N ARG A 67 4.63 -18.93 7.60
CA ARG A 67 3.43 -19.45 8.26
C ARG A 67 2.94 -18.57 9.39
N SER A 68 3.80 -17.74 9.94
CA SER A 68 3.43 -16.85 11.04
C SER A 68 2.87 -15.53 10.56
N PHE A 69 2.89 -15.27 9.25
CA PHE A 69 2.46 -14.01 8.66
C PHE A 69 3.24 -12.80 9.18
N ARG A 70 4.47 -13.03 9.59
CA ARG A 70 5.34 -11.95 10.06
C ARG A 70 6.32 -11.50 9.00
N VAL A 71 6.52 -12.28 7.95
CA VAL A 71 7.36 -11.90 6.83
C VAL A 71 6.54 -12.10 5.57
N ILE A 72 6.27 -11.01 4.86
CA ILE A 72 5.51 -11.04 3.61
C ILE A 72 6.43 -10.54 2.52
N GLU A 73 6.48 -11.25 1.39
CA GLU A 73 7.30 -10.85 0.25
C GLU A 73 6.40 -10.59 -0.94
N ILE A 74 6.68 -9.50 -1.63
CA ILE A 74 5.98 -9.13 -2.85
C ILE A 74 7.02 -9.10 -3.96
N HIS A 75 6.89 -10.00 -4.92
CA HIS A 75 7.81 -10.09 -6.04
C HIS A 75 7.17 -9.51 -7.28
N THR A 76 7.89 -8.64 -7.97
CA THR A 76 7.36 -7.98 -9.16
C THR A 76 8.14 -8.42 -10.39
N SER A 77 7.54 -8.20 -11.55
CA SER A 77 8.20 -8.44 -12.84
C SER A 77 9.05 -7.25 -13.27
N LEU A 78 9.21 -6.25 -12.40
CA LEU A 78 9.93 -5.01 -12.71
C LEU A 78 11.37 -5.02 -12.20
N GLY A 79 11.84 -6.15 -11.66
CA GLY A 79 13.21 -6.25 -11.16
C GLY A 79 13.37 -5.84 -9.72
N VAL A 80 12.27 -5.65 -9.00
CA VAL A 80 12.32 -5.27 -7.60
C VAL A 80 11.40 -6.18 -6.80
N SER A 81 11.80 -6.49 -5.56
CA SER A 81 10.96 -7.23 -4.61
C SER A 81 10.93 -6.48 -3.31
N PHE A 82 9.84 -6.67 -2.56
CA PHE A 82 9.68 -6.01 -1.28
C PHE A 82 9.53 -7.06 -0.18
N THR A 83 10.12 -6.78 0.97
CA THR A 83 9.99 -7.63 2.14
C THR A 83 9.43 -6.80 3.27
N ILE A 84 8.31 -7.27 3.82
CA ILE A 84 7.67 -6.65 4.97
C ILE A 84 7.93 -7.57 6.15
N ALA A 85 8.66 -7.10 7.14
CA ALA A 85 8.99 -7.89 8.33
C ALA A 85 8.36 -7.21 9.54
N ALA A 86 7.49 -7.95 10.24
CA ALA A 86 6.68 -7.38 11.31
C ALA A 86 6.87 -8.18 12.60
N ALA A 87 6.75 -7.49 13.74
CA ALA A 87 6.82 -8.14 15.03
C ALA A 87 5.56 -8.95 15.33
N ALA A 88 4.44 -8.59 14.73
CA ALA A 88 3.16 -9.28 14.93
C ALA A 88 2.65 -9.80 13.60
N PRO A 89 1.83 -10.86 13.62
CA PRO A 89 1.30 -11.41 12.37
C PRO A 89 0.49 -10.40 11.59
N GLN A 90 0.65 -10.43 10.26
CA GLN A 90 -0.03 -9.51 9.35
C GLN A 90 -0.96 -10.29 8.41
N LYS A 91 -1.83 -11.11 9.00
CA LYS A 91 -2.69 -11.99 8.24
C LYS A 91 -3.69 -11.23 7.37
N GLN A 92 -4.24 -10.14 7.89
CA GLN A 92 -5.19 -9.35 7.12
C GLN A 92 -4.53 -8.67 5.93
N LEU A 93 -3.32 -8.16 6.13
CA LEU A 93 -2.57 -7.57 5.03
C LEU A 93 -2.35 -8.59 3.92
N TYR A 94 -1.91 -9.79 4.30
CA TYR A 94 -1.66 -10.83 3.31
C TYR A 94 -2.93 -11.15 2.53
N GLY A 95 -4.07 -11.26 3.22
CA GLY A 95 -5.34 -11.54 2.54
C GLY A 95 -5.77 -10.43 1.60
N MET A 96 -5.59 -9.18 2.00
CA MET A 96 -5.97 -8.05 1.16
C MET A 96 -5.04 -7.88 -0.02
N LEU A 97 -3.77 -8.26 0.12
CA LEU A 97 -2.84 -8.24 -1.02
C LEU A 97 -3.31 -9.21 -2.11
N GLN A 98 -3.85 -10.35 -1.71
CA GLN A 98 -4.35 -11.32 -2.68
C GLN A 98 -5.56 -10.78 -3.45
N LEU A 99 -6.29 -9.85 -2.84
CA LEU A 99 -7.47 -9.26 -3.46
C LEU A 99 -7.16 -7.95 -4.18
N GLU A 100 -5.89 -7.52 -4.17
CA GLU A 100 -5.46 -6.26 -4.80
C GLU A 100 -6.21 -5.06 -4.22
N ARG A 101 -6.45 -5.10 -2.91
CA ARG A 101 -7.22 -4.08 -2.21
C ARG A 101 -6.39 -3.36 -1.15
N VAL A 102 -5.09 -3.34 -1.34
CA VAL A 102 -4.17 -2.60 -0.48
C VAL A 102 -3.74 -1.34 -1.23
N ARG A 103 -3.97 -0.19 -0.63
CA ARG A 103 -3.63 1.09 -1.25
C ARG A 103 -2.17 1.44 -1.04
N CYS A 104 -1.68 1.23 0.16
CA CYS A 104 -0.33 1.66 0.52
C CYS A 104 0.22 0.75 1.61
N ILE A 105 1.53 0.47 1.53
CA ILE A 105 2.26 -0.24 2.58
C ILE A 105 3.40 0.68 3.00
N TYR A 106 3.63 0.83 4.29
CA TYR A 106 4.62 1.77 4.81
C TYR A 106 5.23 1.22 6.11
N PRO A 107 6.46 1.64 6.44
CA PRO A 107 7.09 1.17 7.68
C PRO A 107 6.53 1.90 8.89
N ILE A 108 6.50 1.19 10.01
CA ILE A 108 6.16 1.75 11.31
C ILE A 108 7.19 1.21 12.30
N GLU A 109 7.06 1.57 13.57
CA GLU A 109 8.08 1.25 14.55
C GLU A 109 8.44 -0.24 14.59
N ARG A 110 7.44 -1.11 14.46
CA ARG A 110 7.65 -2.55 14.60
C ARG A 110 7.52 -3.30 13.27
N VAL A 111 7.52 -2.58 12.18
CA VAL A 111 7.38 -3.17 10.85
C VAL A 111 8.36 -2.50 9.92
N SER A 112 9.22 -3.30 9.32
CA SER A 112 10.14 -2.78 8.32
C SER A 112 9.62 -3.13 6.92
N VAL A 113 9.86 -2.23 5.97
CA VAL A 113 9.53 -2.45 4.57
C VAL A 113 10.80 -2.18 3.78
N LYS A 114 11.30 -3.18 3.10
CA LYS A 114 12.56 -3.07 2.37
C LYS A 114 12.37 -3.49 0.93
N ALA A 115 13.09 -2.83 0.06
CA ALA A 115 13.12 -3.16 -1.37
C ALA A 115 14.47 -3.75 -1.70
N SER A 116 14.48 -4.73 -2.60
CA SER A 116 15.72 -5.32 -3.07
C SER A 116 15.57 -5.66 -4.55
N ALA A 117 16.72 -5.70 -5.25
CA ALA A 117 16.70 -6.10 -6.64
C ALA A 117 16.45 -7.60 -6.73
N ASN A 118 15.63 -8.00 -7.73
CA ASN A 118 15.40 -9.42 -7.96
C ASN A 118 16.69 -10.05 -8.46
N GLN A 119 16.97 -11.26 -7.98
CA GLN A 119 18.11 -12.05 -8.44
C GLN A 119 17.63 -13.02 -9.50
N GLU A 120 18.45 -13.17 -10.54
CA GLU A 120 18.16 -14.14 -11.60
C GLU A 120 18.70 -15.49 -11.27
#